data_c9ac46d7eee45044315021bdcf50be4e
#
_entry.id   c9ac46d7eee45044315021bdcf50be4e
#
_cell.length_a   1.000
_cell.length_b   1.000
_cell.length_c   1.000
_cell.angle_alpha   90.00
_cell.angle_beta   90.00
_cell.angle_gamma   90.00
#
_symmetry.space_group_name_H-M   'P 1'
#
loop_
_entity.id
_entity.type
_entity.pdbx_description
1 polymer ?
#
loop_
_entity_poly.entity_id
_entity_poly.type
_entity_poly.pdbx_seq_one_letter_code
_entity_poly.pdbx_strand_id
1 'polypeptide(L)'
;MMGICLAFMLIALNTSVVGTAMPRIVADLRGYDLYQWSASAFLLGNAVMIPITGRLGDLYGRKPFVLAAVVLFTLASAACGLSQTMLQLVVFRGLQGLAGGMLLGVAPACVPDLFPDAAQRVRWQVLLSSSYGIALAVGPWLGGWLTEHVSWRYVFYVNLPVAAAALLMVWTFFPHIVHHEETDRSIDWLGALLLLVALSSLLGAAEYSQGHGFGNALALGLWLGTGALTYTFFRHQYHTAAPIIAPSLLADAGARKLMLLGVLTGLTMFMLIFYTPLLLQGSFGQSPNQAGLVMTPLLVFITIGSIINGRLLPRLRRAERLVAWGQFAMLVSCLLLTQLQSDTPRAAMLLVFALCGTSLGFQLPNLTLQMMAVAGRAHMGVAGALSQSSRMIGSMFGVGIASVLVNAFYAQQIRSAVGTFGIQDEALITLLSSPQVLIRQQDQELLHQLSHTLGLDTEALMQAARHGLVNGTHAAFLLCAVIAGLSILISVRLPHYTVRSPREAAQVPHPPEPPNQ
;
A
#
# COMPACT_ATOMS: atom_id res chain seq x y z
N MET A 1 10.97 -9.49 -19.19
CA MET A 1 10.58 -8.41 -18.24
C MET A 1 9.28 -7.70 -18.59
N MET A 2 8.97 -7.32 -19.84
CA MET A 2 7.71 -6.60 -20.17
C MET A 2 6.46 -7.35 -19.69
N GLY A 3 6.39 -8.67 -19.87
CA GLY A 3 5.27 -9.49 -19.35
C GLY A 3 5.12 -9.40 -17.82
N ILE A 4 6.24 -9.33 -17.08
CA ILE A 4 6.22 -9.14 -15.61
C ILE A 4 5.76 -7.73 -15.25
N CYS A 5 6.17 -6.70 -16.00
CA CYS A 5 5.67 -5.34 -15.79
C CYS A 5 4.14 -5.27 -16.01
N LEU A 6 3.61 -5.94 -17.05
CA LEU A 6 2.17 -6.04 -17.28
C LEU A 6 1.46 -6.79 -16.15
N ALA A 7 2.03 -7.91 -15.68
CA ALA A 7 1.49 -8.65 -14.54
C ALA A 7 1.48 -7.81 -13.25
N PHE A 8 2.52 -7.03 -13.01
CA PHE A 8 2.62 -6.14 -11.85
C PHE A 8 1.63 -4.95 -11.95
N MET A 9 1.42 -4.47 -13.17
CA MET A 9 0.43 -3.43 -13.49
C MET A 9 -1.01 -3.87 -13.18
N LEU A 10 -1.35 -5.18 -13.36
CA LEU A 10 -2.68 -5.71 -13.03
C LEU A 10 -3.08 -5.44 -11.59
N ILE A 11 -2.15 -5.61 -10.63
CA ILE A 11 -2.44 -5.42 -9.20
C ILE A 11 -2.77 -3.95 -8.91
N ALA A 12 -1.97 -3.04 -9.45
CA ALA A 12 -2.14 -1.61 -9.25
C ALA A 12 -3.43 -1.11 -9.90
N LEU A 13 -3.68 -1.52 -11.15
CA LEU A 13 -4.90 -1.18 -11.88
C LEU A 13 -6.13 -1.65 -11.12
N ASN A 14 -6.15 -2.93 -10.72
CA ASN A 14 -7.26 -3.48 -9.95
C ASN A 14 -7.51 -2.72 -8.64
N THR A 15 -6.45 -2.37 -7.91
CA THR A 15 -6.58 -1.64 -6.64
C THR A 15 -7.23 -0.27 -6.83
N SER A 16 -6.84 0.47 -7.86
CA SER A 16 -7.31 1.83 -8.10
C SER A 16 -8.67 1.88 -8.81
N VAL A 17 -8.91 1.00 -9.79
CA VAL A 17 -10.18 0.92 -10.55
C VAL A 17 -11.33 0.46 -9.64
N VAL A 18 -11.11 -0.55 -8.81
CA VAL A 18 -12.14 -1.06 -7.87
C VAL A 18 -12.52 -0.01 -6.82
N GLY A 19 -11.55 0.77 -6.32
CA GLY A 19 -11.79 1.79 -5.31
C GLY A 19 -12.85 2.82 -5.75
N THR A 20 -12.85 3.24 -7.01
CA THR A 20 -13.81 4.19 -7.56
C THR A 20 -15.19 3.58 -7.83
N ALA A 21 -15.25 2.28 -8.12
CA ALA A 21 -16.49 1.56 -8.41
C ALA A 21 -17.22 1.08 -7.14
N MET A 22 -16.54 0.99 -5.98
CA MET A 22 -17.08 0.39 -4.75
C MET A 22 -18.42 0.96 -4.30
N PRO A 23 -18.69 2.27 -4.31
CA PRO A 23 -19.98 2.79 -3.90
C PRO A 23 -21.14 2.23 -4.74
N ARG A 24 -20.95 2.09 -6.06
CA ARG A 24 -21.95 1.54 -6.98
C ARG A 24 -22.12 0.03 -6.79
N ILE A 25 -21.01 -0.69 -6.57
CA ILE A 25 -21.03 -2.13 -6.30
C ILE A 25 -21.86 -2.44 -5.05
N VAL A 26 -21.62 -1.68 -3.97
CA VAL A 26 -22.34 -1.87 -2.70
C VAL A 26 -23.83 -1.55 -2.83
N ALA A 27 -24.17 -0.51 -3.59
CA ALA A 27 -25.56 -0.20 -3.87
C ALA A 27 -26.26 -1.33 -4.63
N ASP A 28 -25.60 -1.92 -5.61
CA ASP A 28 -26.15 -3.00 -6.45
C ASP A 28 -26.28 -4.34 -5.69
N LEU A 29 -25.24 -4.71 -4.92
CA LEU A 29 -25.18 -5.98 -4.18
C LEU A 29 -25.83 -5.91 -2.78
N ARG A 30 -26.31 -4.76 -2.33
CA ARG A 30 -27.01 -4.51 -1.04
C ARG A 30 -26.26 -5.06 0.18
N GLY A 31 -24.92 -4.88 0.23
CA GLY A 31 -24.08 -5.46 1.29
C GLY A 31 -23.17 -4.41 1.94
N TYR A 32 -23.77 -3.36 2.49
CA TYR A 32 -23.05 -2.22 3.06
C TYR A 32 -22.11 -2.60 4.20
N ASP A 33 -22.55 -3.52 5.07
CA ASP A 33 -21.78 -4.01 6.23
C ASP A 33 -20.48 -4.70 5.82
N LEU A 34 -20.40 -5.19 4.59
CA LEU A 34 -19.22 -5.86 4.05
C LEU A 34 -18.36 -4.96 3.15
N TYR A 35 -18.66 -3.64 3.07
CA TYR A 35 -17.93 -2.70 2.24
C TYR A 35 -16.42 -2.73 2.49
N GLN A 36 -16.02 -2.57 3.75
CA GLN A 36 -14.61 -2.56 4.15
C GLN A 36 -13.94 -3.92 3.93
N TRP A 37 -14.66 -5.01 4.17
CA TRP A 37 -14.15 -6.37 3.99
C TRP A 37 -13.73 -6.68 2.57
N SER A 38 -14.33 -6.04 1.58
CA SER A 38 -13.91 -6.20 0.17
C SER A 38 -12.47 -5.70 -0.08
N ALA A 39 -12.08 -4.59 0.51
CA ALA A 39 -10.71 -4.09 0.44
C ALA A 39 -9.77 -4.87 1.36
N SER A 40 -10.22 -5.12 2.60
CA SER A 40 -9.46 -5.82 3.64
C SER A 40 -9.08 -7.24 3.24
N ALA A 41 -10.01 -8.02 2.66
CA ALA A 41 -9.74 -9.38 2.21
C ALA A 41 -8.67 -9.42 1.09
N PHE A 42 -8.70 -8.46 0.18
CA PHE A 42 -7.68 -8.33 -0.87
C PHE A 42 -6.31 -8.00 -0.30
N LEU A 43 -6.23 -7.03 0.61
CA LEU A 43 -4.97 -6.65 1.26
C LEU A 43 -4.39 -7.78 2.13
N LEU A 44 -5.25 -8.50 2.84
CA LEU A 44 -4.85 -9.65 3.66
C LEU A 44 -4.25 -10.75 2.78
N GLY A 45 -4.94 -11.13 1.70
CA GLY A 45 -4.43 -12.11 0.75
C GLY A 45 -3.07 -11.72 0.18
N ASN A 46 -2.90 -10.45 -0.19
CA ASN A 46 -1.61 -9.92 -0.64
C ASN A 46 -0.53 -10.08 0.44
N ALA A 47 -0.79 -9.59 1.66
CA ALA A 47 0.20 -9.54 2.73
C ALA A 47 0.71 -10.94 3.12
N VAL A 48 -0.18 -11.93 3.13
CA VAL A 48 0.15 -13.32 3.46
C VAL A 48 1.00 -13.98 2.37
N MET A 49 0.60 -13.82 1.09
CA MET A 49 1.25 -14.54 0.00
C MET A 49 2.59 -13.94 -0.43
N ILE A 50 2.84 -12.66 -0.18
CA ILE A 50 4.10 -12.01 -0.56
C ILE A 50 5.33 -12.78 -0.04
N PRO A 51 5.51 -12.99 1.28
CA PRO A 51 6.72 -13.66 1.80
C PRO A 51 6.76 -15.14 1.43
N ILE A 52 5.61 -15.83 1.39
CA ILE A 52 5.51 -17.24 1.04
C ILE A 52 6.02 -17.46 -0.40
N THR A 53 5.52 -16.66 -1.35
CA THR A 53 5.91 -16.82 -2.76
C THR A 53 7.30 -16.27 -3.05
N GLY A 54 7.80 -15.31 -2.27
CA GLY A 54 9.21 -14.92 -2.30
C GLY A 54 10.11 -16.13 -2.07
N ARG A 55 9.86 -16.90 -1.02
CA ARG A 55 10.61 -18.13 -0.68
C ARG A 55 10.40 -19.23 -1.72
N LEU A 56 9.16 -19.50 -2.10
CA LEU A 56 8.84 -20.51 -3.12
C LEU A 56 9.51 -20.21 -4.46
N GLY A 57 9.55 -18.94 -4.86
CA GLY A 57 10.21 -18.49 -6.08
C GLY A 57 11.73 -18.71 -6.05
N ASP A 58 12.37 -18.57 -4.88
CA ASP A 58 13.80 -18.86 -4.70
C ASP A 58 14.08 -20.38 -4.83
N LEU A 59 13.19 -21.22 -4.27
CA LEU A 59 13.37 -22.69 -4.26
C LEU A 59 13.04 -23.38 -5.58
N TYR A 60 11.94 -23.01 -6.21
CA TYR A 60 11.39 -23.72 -7.38
C TYR A 60 11.49 -22.93 -8.69
N GLY A 61 12.10 -21.75 -8.64
CA GLY A 61 12.15 -20.82 -9.76
C GLY A 61 10.89 -19.95 -9.87
N ARG A 62 11.01 -18.82 -10.53
CA ARG A 62 9.97 -17.78 -10.50
C ARG A 62 8.88 -17.94 -11.55
N LYS A 63 9.22 -18.53 -12.71
CA LYS A 63 8.29 -18.66 -13.84
C LYS A 63 6.96 -19.34 -13.49
N PRO A 64 6.93 -20.52 -12.82
CA PRO A 64 5.68 -21.19 -12.50
C PRO A 64 4.79 -20.34 -11.57
N PHE A 65 5.37 -19.61 -10.62
CA PHE A 65 4.61 -18.79 -9.68
C PHE A 65 4.05 -17.52 -10.34
N VAL A 66 4.77 -16.89 -11.26
CA VAL A 66 4.23 -15.76 -12.05
C VAL A 66 3.06 -16.23 -12.92
N LEU A 67 3.21 -17.36 -13.61
CA LEU A 67 2.13 -17.92 -14.44
C LEU A 67 0.90 -18.30 -13.60
N ALA A 68 1.11 -19.04 -12.50
CA ALA A 68 0.04 -19.43 -11.59
C ALA A 68 -0.68 -18.20 -11.00
N ALA A 69 0.08 -17.18 -10.60
CA ALA A 69 -0.46 -15.95 -10.06
C ALA A 69 -1.32 -15.18 -11.09
N VAL A 70 -0.85 -15.04 -12.33
CA VAL A 70 -1.62 -14.35 -13.38
C VAL A 70 -2.91 -15.14 -13.69
N VAL A 71 -2.84 -16.46 -13.79
CA VAL A 71 -4.03 -17.31 -14.02
C VAL A 71 -5.02 -17.17 -12.85
N LEU A 72 -4.57 -17.36 -11.62
CA LEU A 72 -5.42 -17.27 -10.43
C LEU A 72 -6.03 -15.85 -10.29
N PHE A 73 -5.24 -14.81 -10.54
CA PHE A 73 -5.72 -13.42 -10.52
C PHE A 73 -6.83 -13.19 -11.56
N THR A 74 -6.65 -13.75 -12.76
CA THR A 74 -7.62 -13.62 -13.86
C THR A 74 -8.92 -14.32 -13.53
N LEU A 75 -8.83 -15.56 -13.04
CA LEU A 75 -10.01 -16.35 -12.64
C LEU A 75 -10.76 -15.67 -11.48
N ALA A 76 -10.03 -15.23 -10.46
CA ALA A 76 -10.62 -14.50 -9.34
C ALA A 76 -11.23 -13.15 -9.78
N SER A 77 -10.61 -12.45 -10.73
CA SER A 77 -11.16 -11.22 -11.30
C SER A 77 -12.46 -11.49 -12.05
N ALA A 78 -12.50 -12.53 -12.88
CA ALA A 78 -13.72 -12.94 -13.56
C ALA A 78 -14.83 -13.30 -12.56
N ALA A 79 -14.50 -14.04 -11.50
CA ALA A 79 -15.45 -14.40 -10.44
C ALA A 79 -15.97 -13.16 -9.68
N CYS A 80 -15.12 -12.15 -9.41
CA CYS A 80 -15.57 -10.87 -8.86
C CYS A 80 -16.62 -10.20 -9.75
N GLY A 81 -16.40 -10.18 -11.06
CA GLY A 81 -17.35 -9.61 -12.02
C GLY A 81 -18.68 -10.38 -12.12
N LEU A 82 -18.67 -11.68 -11.80
CA LEU A 82 -19.85 -12.55 -11.78
C LEU A 82 -20.58 -12.55 -10.43
N SER A 83 -20.05 -11.88 -9.39
CA SER A 83 -20.64 -11.91 -8.05
C SER A 83 -22.07 -11.34 -8.03
N GLN A 84 -22.95 -12.02 -7.30
CA GLN A 84 -24.35 -11.65 -7.10
C GLN A 84 -24.64 -11.18 -5.67
N THR A 85 -23.74 -11.47 -4.74
CA THR A 85 -23.83 -11.01 -3.34
C THR A 85 -22.51 -10.38 -2.90
N MET A 86 -22.57 -9.50 -1.90
CA MET A 86 -21.38 -8.85 -1.37
C MET A 86 -20.42 -9.87 -0.72
N LEU A 87 -20.95 -10.93 -0.07
CA LEU A 87 -20.11 -11.99 0.49
C LEU A 87 -19.31 -12.73 -0.58
N GLN A 88 -19.93 -13.06 -1.71
CA GLN A 88 -19.22 -13.68 -2.85
C GLN A 88 -18.10 -12.76 -3.32
N LEU A 89 -18.37 -11.46 -3.47
CA LEU A 89 -17.35 -10.49 -3.86
C LEU A 89 -16.18 -10.48 -2.86
N VAL A 90 -16.43 -10.44 -1.55
CA VAL A 90 -15.40 -10.45 -0.51
C VAL A 90 -14.52 -11.70 -0.61
N VAL A 91 -15.12 -12.88 -0.77
CA VAL A 91 -14.39 -14.15 -0.92
C VAL A 91 -13.51 -14.12 -2.18
N PHE A 92 -14.07 -13.72 -3.32
CA PHE A 92 -13.32 -13.64 -4.57
C PHE A 92 -12.23 -12.57 -4.54
N ARG A 93 -12.45 -11.46 -3.84
CA ARG A 93 -11.43 -10.44 -3.54
C ARG A 93 -10.29 -11.01 -2.69
N GLY A 94 -10.59 -11.86 -1.72
CA GLY A 94 -9.57 -12.58 -0.97
C GLY A 94 -8.70 -13.48 -1.86
N LEU A 95 -9.32 -14.27 -2.73
CA LEU A 95 -8.60 -15.10 -3.73
C LEU A 95 -7.77 -14.25 -4.71
N GLN A 96 -8.33 -13.13 -5.17
CA GLN A 96 -7.62 -12.18 -6.02
C GLN A 96 -6.43 -11.55 -5.29
N GLY A 97 -6.59 -11.30 -3.98
CA GLY A 97 -5.52 -10.84 -3.10
C GLY A 97 -4.39 -11.86 -2.98
N LEU A 98 -4.70 -13.15 -2.77
CA LEU A 98 -3.67 -14.21 -2.75
C LEU A 98 -2.86 -14.20 -4.04
N ALA A 99 -3.52 -14.14 -5.19
CA ALA A 99 -2.84 -14.08 -6.48
C ALA A 99 -2.00 -12.80 -6.67
N GLY A 100 -2.52 -11.65 -6.24
CA GLY A 100 -1.79 -10.38 -6.24
C GLY A 100 -0.54 -10.44 -5.36
N GLY A 101 -0.65 -11.05 -4.16
CA GLY A 101 0.48 -11.28 -3.26
C GLY A 101 1.56 -12.16 -3.89
N MET A 102 1.17 -13.20 -4.64
CA MET A 102 2.13 -14.01 -5.40
C MET A 102 2.94 -13.16 -6.39
N LEU A 103 2.28 -12.28 -7.15
CA LEU A 103 2.97 -11.38 -8.08
C LEU A 103 3.87 -10.37 -7.37
N LEU A 104 3.38 -9.76 -6.27
CA LEU A 104 4.14 -8.79 -5.47
C LEU A 104 5.40 -9.42 -4.85
N GLY A 105 5.33 -10.70 -4.45
CA GLY A 105 6.45 -11.42 -3.86
C GLY A 105 7.51 -11.81 -4.89
N VAL A 106 7.09 -12.21 -6.10
CA VAL A 106 8.01 -12.77 -7.12
C VAL A 106 8.51 -11.72 -8.11
N ALA A 107 7.68 -10.75 -8.54
CA ALA A 107 8.02 -9.83 -9.63
C ALA A 107 9.29 -8.99 -9.39
N PRO A 108 9.53 -8.38 -8.21
CA PRO A 108 10.76 -7.65 -7.95
C PRO A 108 12.01 -8.54 -8.02
N ALA A 109 11.88 -9.79 -7.61
CA ALA A 109 12.96 -10.75 -7.58
C ALA A 109 13.33 -11.31 -8.97
N CYS A 110 12.43 -11.25 -9.95
CA CYS A 110 12.75 -11.57 -11.34
C CYS A 110 13.79 -10.63 -11.97
N VAL A 111 13.93 -9.41 -11.43
CA VAL A 111 14.87 -8.42 -11.97
C VAL A 111 16.32 -8.87 -11.80
N PRO A 112 16.81 -9.22 -10.59
CA PRO A 112 18.18 -9.69 -10.43
C PRO A 112 18.45 -11.04 -11.12
N ASP A 113 17.45 -11.92 -11.25
CA ASP A 113 17.61 -13.21 -11.91
C ASP A 113 17.85 -13.07 -13.42
N LEU A 114 17.18 -12.10 -14.05
CA LEU A 114 17.31 -11.85 -15.49
C LEU A 114 18.48 -10.93 -15.84
N PHE A 115 18.90 -10.08 -14.92
CA PHE A 115 19.90 -9.05 -15.19
C PHE A 115 21.02 -9.08 -14.13
N PRO A 116 22.14 -9.76 -14.43
CA PRO A 116 23.32 -9.80 -13.56
C PRO A 116 23.96 -8.42 -13.35
N ASP A 117 23.86 -7.53 -14.35
CA ASP A 117 24.42 -6.18 -14.30
C ASP A 117 23.60 -5.26 -13.39
N ALA A 118 24.29 -4.58 -12.47
CA ALA A 118 23.67 -3.68 -11.49
C ALA A 118 22.94 -2.49 -12.14
N ALA A 119 23.47 -1.93 -13.22
CA ALA A 119 22.83 -0.80 -13.92
C ALA A 119 21.53 -1.24 -14.63
N GLN A 120 21.53 -2.44 -15.23
CA GLN A 120 20.33 -3.02 -15.82
C GLN A 120 19.28 -3.34 -14.76
N ARG A 121 19.67 -3.86 -13.59
CA ARG A 121 18.76 -4.09 -12.47
C ARG A 121 18.06 -2.82 -12.04
N VAL A 122 18.80 -1.74 -11.85
CA VAL A 122 18.20 -0.43 -11.50
C VAL A 122 17.18 0.00 -12.55
N ARG A 123 17.56 -0.08 -13.84
CA ARG A 123 16.66 0.31 -14.94
C ARG A 123 15.36 -0.49 -14.95
N TRP A 124 15.44 -1.80 -14.80
CA TRP A 124 14.27 -2.67 -14.83
C TRP A 124 13.43 -2.58 -13.55
N GLN A 125 14.06 -2.35 -12.39
CA GLN A 125 13.34 -2.10 -11.14
C GLN A 125 12.55 -0.77 -11.21
N VAL A 126 13.14 0.26 -11.81
CA VAL A 126 12.46 1.54 -12.05
C VAL A 126 11.29 1.35 -13.03
N LEU A 127 11.47 0.59 -14.10
CA LEU A 127 10.38 0.29 -15.04
C LEU A 127 9.23 -0.48 -14.38
N LEU A 128 9.55 -1.45 -13.52
CA LEU A 128 8.56 -2.20 -12.75
C LEU A 128 7.75 -1.29 -11.82
N SER A 129 8.43 -0.43 -11.07
CA SER A 129 7.79 0.56 -10.19
C SER A 129 6.97 1.60 -10.98
N SER A 130 7.47 2.01 -12.14
CA SER A 130 6.77 2.95 -13.02
C SER A 130 5.50 2.36 -13.63
N SER A 131 5.53 1.08 -14.03
CA SER A 131 4.33 0.37 -14.52
C SER A 131 3.23 0.35 -13.47
N TYR A 132 3.61 0.11 -12.21
CA TYR A 132 2.70 0.16 -11.07
C TYR A 132 2.10 1.56 -10.88
N GLY A 133 2.93 2.60 -10.92
CA GLY A 133 2.48 4.00 -10.77
C GLY A 133 1.55 4.46 -11.90
N ILE A 134 1.85 4.09 -13.15
CA ILE A 134 0.99 4.40 -14.31
C ILE A 134 -0.39 3.75 -14.15
N ALA A 135 -0.41 2.48 -13.74
CA ALA A 135 -1.67 1.76 -13.52
C ALA A 135 -2.53 2.40 -12.42
N LEU A 136 -1.89 2.81 -11.31
CA LEU A 136 -2.58 3.53 -10.24
C LEU A 136 -3.15 4.86 -10.74
N ALA A 137 -2.43 5.60 -11.59
CA ALA A 137 -2.85 6.90 -12.10
C ALA A 137 -4.02 6.82 -13.08
N VAL A 138 -4.04 5.79 -13.94
CA VAL A 138 -5.11 5.57 -14.94
C VAL A 138 -6.38 4.98 -14.29
N GLY A 139 -6.21 4.21 -13.21
CA GLY A 139 -7.29 3.43 -12.61
C GLY A 139 -8.54 4.20 -12.22
N PRO A 140 -8.46 5.33 -11.48
CA PRO A 140 -9.65 6.05 -11.05
C PRO A 140 -10.49 6.59 -12.21
N TRP A 141 -9.84 7.12 -13.26
CA TRP A 141 -10.52 7.56 -14.46
C TRP A 141 -11.20 6.39 -15.18
N LEU A 142 -10.47 5.31 -15.41
CA LEU A 142 -10.98 4.11 -16.09
C LEU A 142 -12.13 3.46 -15.30
N GLY A 143 -11.98 3.37 -13.96
CA GLY A 143 -12.99 2.79 -13.08
C GLY A 143 -14.28 3.61 -13.04
N GLY A 144 -14.16 4.92 -12.95
CA GLY A 144 -15.30 5.83 -13.03
C GLY A 144 -16.02 5.72 -14.36
N TRP A 145 -15.28 5.80 -15.48
CA TRP A 145 -15.85 5.72 -16.82
C TRP A 145 -16.58 4.38 -17.08
N LEU A 146 -15.95 3.24 -16.72
CA LEU A 146 -16.57 1.93 -16.87
C LEU A 146 -17.85 1.80 -16.02
N THR A 147 -17.82 2.30 -14.80
CA THR A 147 -18.96 2.22 -13.87
C THR A 147 -20.14 3.05 -14.32
N GLU A 148 -19.90 4.23 -14.91
CA GLU A 148 -20.94 5.15 -15.35
C GLU A 148 -21.53 4.74 -16.72
N HIS A 149 -20.70 4.31 -17.69
CA HIS A 149 -21.11 4.13 -19.07
C HIS A 149 -21.42 2.68 -19.45
N VAL A 150 -20.88 1.69 -18.71
CA VAL A 150 -21.04 0.28 -19.05
C VAL A 150 -21.65 -0.49 -17.88
N SER A 151 -20.83 -0.90 -16.91
CA SER A 151 -21.22 -1.54 -15.65
C SER A 151 -20.00 -1.67 -14.75
N TRP A 152 -20.22 -1.63 -13.42
CA TRP A 152 -19.16 -1.88 -12.45
C TRP A 152 -18.50 -3.25 -12.62
N ARG A 153 -19.18 -4.24 -13.19
CA ARG A 153 -18.61 -5.57 -13.46
C ARG A 153 -17.41 -5.52 -14.40
N TYR A 154 -17.40 -4.60 -15.35
CA TYR A 154 -16.30 -4.41 -16.29
C TYR A 154 -15.02 -3.86 -15.62
N VAL A 155 -15.11 -3.31 -14.43
CA VAL A 155 -13.96 -2.95 -13.59
C VAL A 155 -13.08 -4.17 -13.29
N PHE A 156 -13.69 -5.34 -13.18
CA PHE A 156 -12.97 -6.60 -13.00
C PHE A 156 -12.58 -7.24 -14.36
N TYR A 157 -13.43 -7.14 -15.36
CA TYR A 157 -13.16 -7.75 -16.68
C TYR A 157 -12.06 -7.02 -17.46
N VAL A 158 -11.78 -5.75 -17.20
CA VAL A 158 -10.67 -5.00 -17.82
C VAL A 158 -9.30 -5.64 -17.51
N ASN A 159 -9.19 -6.39 -16.43
CA ASN A 159 -7.98 -7.12 -16.09
C ASN A 159 -7.72 -8.32 -17.04
N LEU A 160 -8.75 -8.92 -17.65
CA LEU A 160 -8.62 -10.14 -18.45
C LEU A 160 -7.72 -9.96 -19.69
N PRO A 161 -7.91 -8.94 -20.55
CA PRO A 161 -7.05 -8.75 -21.71
C PRO A 161 -5.60 -8.44 -21.33
N VAL A 162 -5.38 -7.65 -20.27
CA VAL A 162 -4.04 -7.34 -19.78
C VAL A 162 -3.36 -8.60 -19.23
N ALA A 163 -4.11 -9.43 -18.48
CA ALA A 163 -3.62 -10.70 -17.96
C ALA A 163 -3.28 -11.69 -19.07
N ALA A 164 -4.11 -11.78 -20.11
CA ALA A 164 -3.84 -12.63 -21.27
C ALA A 164 -2.54 -12.23 -21.98
N ALA A 165 -2.31 -10.92 -22.19
CA ALA A 165 -1.07 -10.42 -22.76
C ALA A 165 0.14 -10.72 -21.86
N ALA A 166 0.01 -10.49 -20.54
CA ALA A 166 1.05 -10.82 -19.57
C ALA A 166 1.38 -12.32 -19.56
N LEU A 167 0.34 -13.18 -19.55
CA LEU A 167 0.48 -14.63 -19.56
C LEU A 167 1.22 -15.10 -20.81
N LEU A 168 0.81 -14.64 -21.99
CA LEU A 168 1.45 -14.98 -23.26
C LEU A 168 2.92 -14.57 -23.27
N MET A 169 3.24 -13.35 -22.85
CA MET A 169 4.62 -12.85 -22.79
C MET A 169 5.48 -13.62 -21.79
N VAL A 170 4.95 -13.96 -20.61
CA VAL A 170 5.71 -14.72 -19.61
C VAL A 170 5.90 -16.15 -20.06
N TRP A 171 4.86 -16.78 -20.62
CA TRP A 171 4.93 -18.14 -21.13
C TRP A 171 6.01 -18.28 -22.21
N THR A 172 5.99 -17.39 -23.21
CA THR A 172 6.87 -17.48 -24.39
C THR A 172 8.30 -17.00 -24.12
N PHE A 173 8.48 -15.89 -23.42
CA PHE A 173 9.78 -15.20 -23.35
C PHE A 173 10.48 -15.30 -22.00
N PHE A 174 9.78 -15.72 -20.92
CA PHE A 174 10.44 -15.80 -19.63
C PHE A 174 11.20 -17.12 -19.47
N PRO A 175 12.54 -17.10 -19.23
CA PRO A 175 13.33 -18.30 -19.07
C PRO A 175 12.96 -19.03 -17.76
N HIS A 176 13.15 -20.34 -17.75
CA HIS A 176 13.01 -21.14 -16.53
C HIS A 176 14.34 -21.16 -15.80
N ILE A 177 14.48 -20.25 -14.82
CA ILE A 177 15.69 -20.13 -14.00
C ILE A 177 15.40 -20.78 -12.64
N VAL A 178 16.18 -21.77 -12.27
CA VAL A 178 16.15 -22.44 -10.97
C VAL A 178 17.53 -22.32 -10.33
N HIS A 179 17.59 -21.87 -9.10
CA HIS A 179 18.83 -21.82 -8.34
C HIS A 179 19.02 -23.15 -7.60
N HIS A 180 20.05 -23.91 -7.95
CA HIS A 180 20.26 -25.29 -7.50
C HIS A 180 21.01 -25.41 -6.16
N GLU A 181 21.28 -24.30 -5.47
CA GLU A 181 22.17 -24.30 -4.30
C GLU A 181 21.54 -24.79 -2.98
N GLU A 182 20.22 -24.92 -2.89
CA GLU A 182 19.56 -25.40 -1.67
C GLU A 182 19.14 -26.88 -1.81
N THR A 183 19.78 -27.74 -1.02
CA THR A 183 19.47 -29.18 -0.92
C THR A 183 18.17 -29.47 -0.17
N ASP A 184 17.74 -28.58 0.72
CA ASP A 184 16.51 -28.73 1.49
C ASP A 184 15.39 -27.85 0.92
N ARG A 185 14.42 -28.51 0.23
CA ARG A 185 13.24 -27.86 -0.37
C ARG A 185 12.03 -27.87 0.56
N SER A 186 12.23 -27.99 1.86
CA SER A 186 11.13 -27.95 2.82
C SER A 186 10.51 -26.56 2.90
N ILE A 187 9.20 -26.53 3.13
CA ILE A 187 8.40 -25.31 3.27
C ILE A 187 7.86 -25.27 4.68
N ASP A 188 8.00 -24.13 5.33
CA ASP A 188 7.45 -23.88 6.65
C ASP A 188 5.94 -23.58 6.60
N TRP A 189 5.13 -24.64 6.45
CA TRP A 189 3.68 -24.51 6.44
C TRP A 189 3.10 -23.98 7.76
N LEU A 190 3.74 -24.31 8.89
CA LEU A 190 3.34 -23.80 10.20
C LEU A 190 3.64 -22.30 10.31
N GLY A 191 4.81 -21.86 9.84
CA GLY A 191 5.13 -20.44 9.75
C GLY A 191 4.21 -19.68 8.82
N ALA A 192 3.81 -20.27 7.67
CA ALA A 192 2.84 -19.69 6.76
C ALA A 192 1.45 -19.51 7.43
N LEU A 193 1.01 -20.52 8.17
CA LEU A 193 -0.25 -20.45 8.94
C LEU A 193 -0.17 -19.41 10.07
N LEU A 194 0.91 -19.38 10.82
CA LEU A 194 1.13 -18.38 11.88
C LEU A 194 1.14 -16.96 11.31
N LEU A 195 1.77 -16.75 10.16
CA LEU A 195 1.78 -15.46 9.46
C LEU A 195 0.36 -15.06 9.02
N LEU A 196 -0.39 -16.00 8.43
CA LEU A 196 -1.79 -15.78 8.04
C LEU A 196 -2.62 -15.35 9.25
N VAL A 197 -2.55 -16.10 10.34
CA VAL A 197 -3.36 -15.83 11.55
C VAL A 197 -2.92 -14.51 12.21
N ALA A 198 -1.62 -14.23 12.28
CA ALA A 198 -1.10 -12.98 12.83
C ALA A 198 -1.57 -11.75 12.03
N LEU A 199 -1.48 -11.80 10.70
CA LEU A 199 -1.92 -10.70 9.84
C LEU A 199 -3.45 -10.56 9.81
N SER A 200 -4.19 -11.68 9.87
CA SER A 200 -5.66 -11.65 10.00
C SER A 200 -6.10 -11.03 11.32
N SER A 201 -5.43 -11.40 12.41
CA SER A 201 -5.67 -10.84 13.75
C SER A 201 -5.32 -9.35 13.79
N LEU A 202 -4.23 -8.93 13.16
CA LEU A 202 -3.84 -7.54 13.03
C LEU A 202 -4.92 -6.71 12.33
N LEU A 203 -5.40 -7.22 11.19
CA LEU A 203 -6.45 -6.55 10.42
C LEU A 203 -7.77 -6.49 11.21
N GLY A 204 -8.17 -7.61 11.82
CA GLY A 204 -9.38 -7.67 12.64
C GLY A 204 -9.32 -6.75 13.87
N ALA A 205 -8.16 -6.67 14.54
CA ALA A 205 -7.96 -5.75 15.67
C ALA A 205 -8.05 -4.29 15.21
N ALA A 206 -7.43 -3.94 14.08
CA ALA A 206 -7.49 -2.60 13.52
C ALA A 206 -8.93 -2.21 13.16
N GLU A 207 -9.65 -3.08 12.46
CA GLU A 207 -11.03 -2.84 12.02
C GLU A 207 -12.02 -2.75 13.19
N TYR A 208 -11.93 -3.66 14.16
CA TYR A 208 -12.76 -3.62 15.36
C TYR A 208 -12.55 -2.33 16.17
N SER A 209 -11.29 -1.89 16.27
CA SER A 209 -10.96 -0.66 17.00
C SER A 209 -11.49 0.61 16.34
N GLN A 210 -11.69 0.61 15.01
CA GLN A 210 -12.28 1.75 14.30
C GLN A 210 -13.76 1.96 14.68
N GLY A 211 -14.52 0.87 14.86
CA GLY A 211 -15.93 0.94 15.21
C GLY A 211 -16.21 1.14 16.70
N HIS A 212 -15.35 0.62 17.59
CA HIS A 212 -15.63 0.53 19.03
C HIS A 212 -14.63 1.30 19.91
N GLY A 213 -13.57 1.90 19.30
CA GLY A 213 -12.52 2.61 20.01
C GLY A 213 -11.46 1.68 20.64
N PHE A 214 -10.26 2.22 20.85
CA PHE A 214 -9.13 1.48 21.44
C PHE A 214 -9.28 1.18 22.94
N GLY A 215 -10.15 1.92 23.63
CA GLY A 215 -10.41 1.73 25.08
C GLY A 215 -11.31 0.53 25.40
N ASN A 216 -11.87 -0.13 24.41
CA ASN A 216 -12.72 -1.31 24.62
C ASN A 216 -11.85 -2.52 25.01
N ALA A 217 -12.27 -3.27 26.03
CA ALA A 217 -11.54 -4.44 26.54
C ALA A 217 -11.30 -5.50 25.45
N LEU A 218 -12.28 -5.70 24.55
CA LEU A 218 -12.13 -6.64 23.43
C LEU A 218 -11.12 -6.14 22.39
N ALA A 219 -11.12 -4.84 22.08
CA ALA A 219 -10.11 -4.24 21.20
C ALA A 219 -8.70 -4.46 21.77
N LEU A 220 -8.51 -4.18 23.07
CA LEU A 220 -7.23 -4.42 23.75
C LEU A 220 -6.82 -5.90 23.72
N GLY A 221 -7.78 -6.80 23.95
CA GLY A 221 -7.56 -8.25 23.85
C GLY A 221 -7.11 -8.69 22.45
N LEU A 222 -7.73 -8.15 21.40
CA LEU A 222 -7.34 -8.41 20.00
C LEU A 222 -5.92 -7.91 19.71
N TRP A 223 -5.54 -6.73 20.19
CA TRP A 223 -4.17 -6.20 20.02
C TRP A 223 -3.14 -7.03 20.77
N LEU A 224 -3.43 -7.45 22.01
CA LEU A 224 -2.55 -8.35 22.78
C LEU A 224 -2.42 -9.71 22.09
N GLY A 225 -3.52 -10.27 21.60
CA GLY A 225 -3.53 -11.51 20.83
C GLY A 225 -2.69 -11.41 19.54
N THR A 226 -2.83 -10.29 18.81
CA THR A 226 -1.99 -10.00 17.63
C THR A 226 -0.52 -9.92 17.99
N GLY A 227 -0.18 -9.26 19.09
CA GLY A 227 1.20 -9.20 19.58
C GLY A 227 1.76 -10.58 19.93
N ALA A 228 0.98 -11.41 20.63
CA ALA A 228 1.36 -12.78 20.98
C ALA A 228 1.54 -13.68 19.76
N LEU A 229 0.64 -13.58 18.76
CA LEU A 229 0.75 -14.32 17.49
C LEU A 229 1.97 -13.89 16.68
N THR A 230 2.22 -12.58 16.60
CA THR A 230 3.40 -12.03 15.93
C THR A 230 4.69 -12.48 16.61
N TYR A 231 4.75 -12.45 17.94
CA TYR A 231 5.88 -12.98 18.71
C TYR A 231 6.09 -14.47 18.46
N THR A 232 5.01 -15.27 18.48
CA THR A 232 5.07 -16.71 18.22
C THR A 232 5.58 -17.00 16.81
N PHE A 233 5.11 -16.23 15.81
CA PHE A 233 5.62 -16.33 14.43
C PHE A 233 7.13 -16.09 14.37
N PHE A 234 7.62 -14.96 14.90
CA PHE A 234 9.05 -14.68 14.87
C PHE A 234 9.86 -15.70 15.65
N ARG A 235 9.42 -16.13 16.84
CA ARG A 235 10.06 -17.19 17.61
C ARG A 235 10.16 -18.49 16.80
N HIS A 236 9.11 -18.88 16.10
CA HIS A 236 9.10 -20.06 15.23
C HIS A 236 10.12 -19.91 14.10
N GLN A 237 10.21 -18.74 13.45
CA GLN A 237 11.17 -18.49 12.36
C GLN A 237 12.65 -18.66 12.80
N TYR A 238 12.98 -18.42 14.07
CA TYR A 238 14.34 -18.64 14.59
C TYR A 238 14.66 -20.12 14.86
N HIS A 239 13.66 -21.01 14.95
CA HIS A 239 13.85 -22.40 15.34
C HIS A 239 13.55 -23.40 14.22
N THR A 240 12.90 -22.97 13.16
CA THR A 240 12.57 -23.85 12.02
C THR A 240 13.76 -24.02 11.08
N ALA A 241 13.90 -25.23 10.49
CA ALA A 241 14.98 -25.54 9.55
C ALA A 241 14.83 -24.78 8.21
N ALA A 242 13.60 -24.46 7.80
CA ALA A 242 13.31 -23.83 6.50
C ALA A 242 12.46 -22.56 6.67
N PRO A 243 12.99 -21.50 7.31
CA PRO A 243 12.21 -20.31 7.63
C PRO A 243 11.73 -19.57 6.37
N ILE A 244 10.51 -19.03 6.42
CA ILE A 244 9.97 -18.13 5.38
C ILE A 244 10.78 -16.84 5.33
N ILE A 245 11.15 -16.31 6.50
CA ILE A 245 12.02 -15.14 6.63
C ILE A 245 13.35 -15.60 7.22
N ALA A 246 14.42 -15.48 6.44
CA ALA A 246 15.74 -15.91 6.89
C ALA A 246 16.14 -15.19 8.21
N PRO A 247 16.46 -15.91 9.29
CA PRO A 247 16.85 -15.31 10.57
C PRO A 247 18.07 -14.40 10.45
N SER A 248 18.98 -14.69 9.52
CA SER A 248 20.13 -13.85 9.19
C SER A 248 19.73 -12.43 8.77
N LEU A 249 18.63 -12.27 7.99
CA LEU A 249 18.10 -10.96 7.63
C LEU A 249 17.48 -10.24 8.83
N LEU A 250 16.80 -10.98 9.70
CA LEU A 250 16.24 -10.39 10.93
C LEU A 250 17.34 -9.98 11.93
N ALA A 251 18.48 -10.67 11.93
CA ALA A 251 19.63 -10.33 12.76
C ALA A 251 20.42 -9.13 12.20
N ASP A 252 20.41 -8.91 10.89
CA ASP A 252 21.15 -7.81 10.26
C ASP A 252 20.53 -6.44 10.59
N ALA A 253 21.37 -5.52 11.08
CA ALA A 253 20.93 -4.19 11.49
C ALA A 253 20.50 -3.31 10.30
N GLY A 254 21.10 -3.50 9.12
CA GLY A 254 20.75 -2.81 7.89
C GLY A 254 19.37 -3.26 7.40
N ALA A 255 19.14 -4.59 7.34
CA ALA A 255 17.86 -5.16 6.96
C ALA A 255 16.72 -4.70 7.89
N ARG A 256 16.93 -4.73 9.21
CA ARG A 256 15.93 -4.22 10.18
C ARG A 256 15.58 -2.75 9.96
N LYS A 257 16.58 -1.89 9.68
CA LYS A 257 16.33 -0.47 9.37
C LYS A 257 15.55 -0.31 8.07
N LEU A 258 15.86 -1.08 7.03
CA LEU A 258 15.16 -1.06 5.75
C LEU A 258 13.72 -1.57 5.89
N MET A 259 13.48 -2.63 6.67
CA MET A 259 12.13 -3.10 7.01
C MET A 259 11.33 -2.02 7.72
N LEU A 260 11.92 -1.39 8.74
CA LEU A 260 11.27 -0.30 9.47
C LEU A 260 10.95 0.89 8.55
N LEU A 261 11.87 1.29 7.68
CA LEU A 261 11.62 2.32 6.67
C LEU A 261 10.52 1.89 5.69
N GLY A 262 10.46 0.62 5.32
CA GLY A 262 9.37 0.06 4.52
C GLY A 262 8.01 0.22 5.21
N VAL A 263 7.91 -0.14 6.50
CA VAL A 263 6.71 0.05 7.32
C VAL A 263 6.32 1.53 7.39
N LEU A 264 7.26 2.42 7.71
CA LEU A 264 7.00 3.86 7.83
C LEU A 264 6.59 4.49 6.50
N THR A 265 7.21 4.06 5.38
CA THR A 265 6.83 4.50 4.03
C THR A 265 5.42 4.02 3.65
N GLY A 266 5.09 2.76 3.97
CA GLY A 266 3.75 2.21 3.74
C GLY A 266 2.68 2.96 4.54
N LEU A 267 2.96 3.23 5.81
CA LEU A 267 2.09 3.97 6.71
C LEU A 267 1.78 5.37 6.15
N THR A 268 2.80 6.17 5.82
CA THR A 268 2.63 7.52 5.28
C THR A 268 1.94 7.52 3.91
N MET A 269 2.34 6.62 3.01
CA MET A 269 1.77 6.50 1.67
C MET A 269 0.26 6.26 1.70
N PHE A 270 -0.20 5.32 2.53
CA PHE A 270 -1.62 4.95 2.55
C PHE A 270 -2.47 5.94 3.35
N MET A 271 -1.92 6.57 4.41
CA MET A 271 -2.58 7.72 5.03
C MET A 271 -2.88 8.82 4.00
N LEU A 272 -1.90 9.16 3.16
CA LEU A 272 -2.07 10.17 2.10
C LEU A 272 -3.10 9.73 1.06
N ILE A 273 -3.01 8.49 0.56
CA ILE A 273 -3.89 8.00 -0.52
C ILE A 273 -5.36 7.94 -0.08
N PHE A 274 -5.63 7.53 1.17
CA PHE A 274 -7.01 7.34 1.63
C PHE A 274 -7.65 8.60 2.23
N TYR A 275 -6.88 9.43 2.93
CA TYR A 275 -7.44 10.58 3.65
C TYR A 275 -7.40 11.89 2.85
N THR A 276 -6.57 11.98 1.81
CA THR A 276 -6.60 13.15 0.91
C THR A 276 -7.92 13.26 0.13
N PRO A 277 -8.49 12.19 -0.47
CA PRO A 277 -9.81 12.30 -1.11
C PRO A 277 -10.90 12.72 -0.12
N LEU A 278 -10.84 12.24 1.11
CA LEU A 278 -11.79 12.58 2.17
C LEU A 278 -11.71 14.07 2.52
N LEU A 279 -10.50 14.64 2.60
CA LEU A 279 -10.30 16.07 2.79
C LEU A 279 -10.88 16.90 1.62
N LEU A 280 -10.53 16.52 0.39
CA LEU A 280 -10.91 17.26 -0.81
C LEU A 280 -12.44 17.22 -1.05
N GLN A 281 -13.06 16.06 -0.90
CA GLN A 281 -14.49 15.89 -1.13
C GLN A 281 -15.32 16.33 0.08
N GLY A 282 -14.98 15.86 1.29
CA GLY A 282 -15.75 16.12 2.49
C GLY A 282 -15.60 17.53 3.01
N SER A 283 -14.37 18.04 3.11
CA SER A 283 -14.13 19.38 3.70
C SER A 283 -14.15 20.50 2.66
N PHE A 284 -13.53 20.28 1.49
CA PHE A 284 -13.43 21.32 0.46
C PHE A 284 -14.60 21.27 -0.55
N GLY A 285 -15.53 20.31 -0.41
CA GLY A 285 -16.72 20.20 -1.25
C GLY A 285 -16.43 19.91 -2.73
N GLN A 286 -15.23 19.39 -3.05
CA GLN A 286 -14.88 19.05 -4.44
C GLN A 286 -15.65 17.81 -4.90
N SER A 287 -16.05 17.80 -6.17
CA SER A 287 -16.60 16.58 -6.77
C SER A 287 -15.55 15.45 -6.82
N PRO A 288 -15.97 14.18 -6.85
CA PRO A 288 -15.04 13.04 -6.97
C PRO A 288 -14.06 13.18 -8.14
N ASN A 289 -14.53 13.71 -9.27
CA ASN A 289 -13.72 13.98 -10.46
C ASN A 289 -12.66 15.07 -10.20
N GLN A 290 -13.06 16.18 -9.56
CA GLN A 290 -12.13 17.26 -9.22
C GLN A 290 -11.06 16.80 -8.22
N ALA A 291 -11.45 16.08 -7.17
CA ALA A 291 -10.54 15.48 -6.21
C ALA A 291 -9.56 14.51 -6.88
N GLY A 292 -10.05 13.67 -7.79
CA GLY A 292 -9.22 12.75 -8.58
C GLY A 292 -8.18 13.49 -9.43
N LEU A 293 -8.58 14.56 -10.11
CA LEU A 293 -7.67 15.39 -10.92
C LEU A 293 -6.59 16.08 -10.06
N VAL A 294 -6.95 16.54 -8.86
CA VAL A 294 -6.01 17.16 -7.91
C VAL A 294 -5.00 16.13 -7.38
N MET A 295 -5.42 14.88 -7.20
CA MET A 295 -4.55 13.79 -6.73
C MET A 295 -3.72 13.13 -7.84
N THR A 296 -4.09 13.30 -9.10
CA THR A 296 -3.36 12.71 -10.25
C THR A 296 -1.86 12.98 -10.22
N PRO A 297 -1.36 14.20 -9.91
CA PRO A 297 0.08 14.45 -9.81
C PRO A 297 0.79 13.55 -8.79
N LEU A 298 0.17 13.22 -7.65
CA LEU A 298 0.78 12.30 -6.69
C LEU A 298 1.14 10.97 -7.38
N LEU A 299 0.21 10.39 -8.11
CA LEU A 299 0.41 9.08 -8.74
C LEU A 299 1.36 9.14 -9.95
N VAL A 300 1.23 10.17 -10.79
CA VAL A 300 2.10 10.39 -11.94
C VAL A 300 3.54 10.66 -11.51
N PHE A 301 3.74 11.46 -10.48
CA PHE A 301 5.08 11.82 -10.00
C PHE A 301 5.76 10.71 -9.19
N ILE A 302 5.05 9.67 -8.73
CA ILE A 302 5.69 8.40 -8.31
C ILE A 302 6.52 7.84 -9.47
N THR A 303 5.93 7.80 -10.67
CA THR A 303 6.61 7.30 -11.87
C THR A 303 7.76 8.21 -12.29
N ILE A 304 7.53 9.52 -12.38
CA ILE A 304 8.55 10.52 -12.74
C ILE A 304 9.70 10.48 -11.72
N GLY A 305 9.38 10.47 -10.43
CA GLY A 305 10.37 10.36 -9.35
C GLY A 305 11.19 9.09 -9.43
N SER A 306 10.56 7.94 -9.73
CA SER A 306 11.25 6.66 -9.94
C SER A 306 12.21 6.72 -11.15
N ILE A 307 11.82 7.36 -12.24
CA ILE A 307 12.68 7.54 -13.43
C ILE A 307 13.87 8.46 -13.10
N ILE A 308 13.63 9.58 -12.43
CA ILE A 308 14.68 10.49 -11.97
C ILE A 308 15.65 9.75 -11.04
N ASN A 309 15.11 9.00 -10.07
CA ASN A 309 15.88 8.17 -9.17
C ASN A 309 16.77 7.18 -9.91
N GLY A 310 16.22 6.46 -10.90
CA GLY A 310 16.97 5.49 -11.70
C GLY A 310 18.13 6.10 -12.48
N ARG A 311 18.02 7.38 -12.89
CA ARG A 311 19.10 8.12 -13.55
C ARG A 311 20.14 8.67 -12.58
N LEU A 312 19.75 9.03 -11.37
CA LEU A 312 20.63 9.58 -10.33
C LEU A 312 21.40 8.48 -9.59
N LEU A 313 20.76 7.34 -9.32
CA LEU A 313 21.30 6.26 -8.50
C LEU A 313 22.70 5.78 -8.96
N PRO A 314 22.98 5.51 -10.26
CA PRO A 314 24.29 5.08 -10.71
C PRO A 314 25.38 6.17 -10.62
N ARG A 315 24.98 7.45 -10.53
CA ARG A 315 25.89 8.60 -10.48
C ARG A 315 26.32 8.96 -9.07
N LEU A 316 25.62 8.43 -8.06
CA LEU A 316 25.88 8.75 -6.66
C LEU A 316 26.77 7.70 -6.01
N ARG A 317 27.82 8.15 -5.33
CA ARG A 317 28.67 7.27 -4.52
C ARG A 317 27.94 6.69 -3.27
N ARG A 318 26.84 7.33 -2.85
CA ARG A 318 26.06 7.00 -1.67
C ARG A 318 24.57 6.91 -2.02
N ALA A 319 24.16 5.74 -2.47
CA ALA A 319 22.79 5.47 -2.90
C ALA A 319 21.75 5.64 -1.78
N GLU A 320 22.14 5.41 -0.52
CA GLU A 320 21.31 5.59 0.66
C GLU A 320 20.82 7.04 0.85
N ARG A 321 21.56 8.03 0.34
CA ARG A 321 21.14 9.44 0.41
C ARG A 321 19.84 9.73 -0.36
N LEU A 322 19.56 8.97 -1.43
CA LEU A 322 18.31 9.14 -2.19
C LEU A 322 17.08 8.77 -1.36
N VAL A 323 17.21 7.78 -0.46
CA VAL A 323 16.13 7.46 0.49
C VAL A 323 15.92 8.63 1.44
N ALA A 324 17.01 9.19 1.99
CA ALA A 324 16.93 10.34 2.90
C ALA A 324 16.33 11.58 2.20
N TRP A 325 16.70 11.85 0.94
CA TRP A 325 16.10 12.94 0.16
C TRP A 325 14.61 12.70 -0.13
N GLY A 326 14.23 11.44 -0.41
CA GLY A 326 12.83 11.07 -0.54
C GLY A 326 12.05 11.33 0.76
N GLN A 327 12.60 10.93 1.90
CA GLN A 327 11.97 11.19 3.20
C GLN A 327 11.89 12.68 3.53
N PHE A 328 12.93 13.45 3.18
CA PHE A 328 12.90 14.91 3.35
C PHE A 328 11.83 15.58 2.48
N ALA A 329 11.72 15.17 1.22
CA ALA A 329 10.64 15.65 0.35
C ALA A 329 9.26 15.26 0.88
N MET A 330 9.10 14.07 1.49
CA MET A 330 7.87 13.65 2.15
C MET A 330 7.55 14.53 3.37
N LEU A 331 8.54 14.81 4.22
CA LEU A 331 8.39 15.70 5.37
C LEU A 331 7.87 17.07 4.93
N VAL A 332 8.52 17.69 3.94
CA VAL A 332 8.11 19.00 3.40
C VAL A 332 6.70 18.93 2.83
N SER A 333 6.39 17.90 2.04
CA SER A 333 5.06 17.72 1.46
C SER A 333 3.97 17.59 2.54
N CYS A 334 4.21 16.79 3.58
CA CYS A 334 3.25 16.59 4.65
C CYS A 334 3.03 17.88 5.46
N LEU A 335 4.09 18.67 5.70
CA LEU A 335 3.95 20.00 6.33
C LEU A 335 3.16 20.97 5.46
N LEU A 336 3.35 20.94 4.14
CA LEU A 336 2.56 21.76 3.22
C LEU A 336 1.10 21.31 3.17
N LEU A 337 0.83 20.01 3.26
CA LEU A 337 -0.53 19.45 3.31
C LEU A 337 -1.31 19.92 4.54
N THR A 338 -0.63 20.18 5.68
CA THR A 338 -1.30 20.74 6.87
C THR A 338 -1.68 22.22 6.73
N GLN A 339 -1.24 22.89 5.66
CA GLN A 339 -1.60 24.27 5.37
C GLN A 339 -2.68 24.41 4.30
N LEU A 340 -3.16 23.28 3.72
CA LEU A 340 -4.18 23.31 2.70
C LEU A 340 -5.52 23.75 3.29
N GLN A 341 -6.16 24.69 2.62
CA GLN A 341 -7.50 25.21 2.93
C GLN A 341 -8.38 25.11 1.67
N SER A 342 -9.67 25.35 1.83
CA SER A 342 -10.62 25.29 0.71
C SER A 342 -10.35 26.34 -0.37
N ASP A 343 -9.73 27.46 -0.01
CA ASP A 343 -9.35 28.59 -0.89
C ASP A 343 -7.93 28.46 -1.46
N THR A 344 -7.18 27.40 -1.11
CA THR A 344 -5.83 27.19 -1.63
C THR A 344 -5.84 27.09 -3.15
N PRO A 345 -5.01 27.85 -3.87
CA PRO A 345 -4.94 27.80 -5.33
C PRO A 345 -4.68 26.37 -5.83
N ARG A 346 -5.43 25.94 -6.82
CA ARG A 346 -5.31 24.58 -7.39
C ARG A 346 -3.90 24.24 -7.81
N ALA A 347 -3.15 25.21 -8.38
CA ALA A 347 -1.76 25.01 -8.77
C ALA A 347 -0.87 24.64 -7.57
N ALA A 348 -1.08 25.24 -6.40
CA ALA A 348 -0.34 24.90 -5.17
C ALA A 348 -0.65 23.47 -4.72
N MET A 349 -1.92 23.06 -4.73
CA MET A 349 -2.32 21.68 -4.42
C MET A 349 -1.61 20.68 -5.35
N LEU A 350 -1.64 20.92 -6.68
CA LEU A 350 -0.99 20.05 -7.67
C LEU A 350 0.53 19.93 -7.41
N LEU A 351 1.21 21.03 -7.06
CA LEU A 351 2.64 21.02 -6.73
C LEU A 351 2.95 20.22 -5.47
N VAL A 352 2.15 20.35 -4.41
CA VAL A 352 2.32 19.59 -3.18
C VAL A 352 2.15 18.10 -3.43
N PHE A 353 1.13 17.70 -4.19
CA PHE A 353 0.93 16.29 -4.56
C PHE A 353 2.02 15.76 -5.50
N ALA A 354 2.53 16.58 -6.41
CA ALA A 354 3.68 16.23 -7.25
C ALA A 354 4.94 15.97 -6.39
N LEU A 355 5.17 16.79 -5.37
CA LEU A 355 6.28 16.60 -4.43
C LEU A 355 6.11 15.31 -3.61
N CYS A 356 4.88 15.03 -3.12
CA CYS A 356 4.56 13.75 -2.45
C CYS A 356 4.88 12.55 -3.35
N GLY A 357 4.42 12.60 -4.61
CA GLY A 357 4.66 11.53 -5.58
C GLY A 357 6.15 11.33 -5.86
N THR A 358 6.89 12.42 -6.09
CA THR A 358 8.35 12.37 -6.30
C THR A 358 9.07 11.74 -5.12
N SER A 359 8.67 12.06 -3.89
CA SER A 359 9.24 11.48 -2.68
C SER A 359 9.08 9.96 -2.63
N LEU A 360 7.87 9.45 -2.92
CA LEU A 360 7.60 8.01 -3.01
C LEU A 360 8.38 7.36 -4.15
N GLY A 361 8.51 8.04 -5.30
CA GLY A 361 9.31 7.58 -6.43
C GLY A 361 10.79 7.41 -6.09
N PHE A 362 11.34 8.17 -5.15
CA PHE A 362 12.69 7.97 -4.65
C PHE A 362 12.78 6.84 -3.62
N GLN A 363 11.76 6.62 -2.82
CA GLN A 363 11.77 5.64 -1.73
C GLN A 363 11.55 4.21 -2.23
N LEU A 364 10.48 3.98 -3.01
CA LEU A 364 9.99 2.63 -3.34
C LEU A 364 11.03 1.72 -4.01
N PRO A 365 11.71 2.14 -5.11
CA PRO A 365 12.70 1.29 -5.75
C PRO A 365 13.97 1.14 -4.90
N ASN A 366 14.40 2.20 -4.19
CA ASN A 366 15.63 2.17 -3.39
C ASN A 366 15.53 1.24 -2.19
N LEU A 367 14.42 1.26 -1.45
CA LEU A 367 14.22 0.35 -0.31
C LEU A 367 14.30 -1.11 -0.76
N THR A 368 13.68 -1.45 -1.89
CA THR A 368 13.72 -2.80 -2.44
C THR A 368 15.12 -3.20 -2.90
N LEU A 369 15.81 -2.32 -3.66
CA LEU A 369 17.17 -2.58 -4.16
C LEU A 369 18.20 -2.72 -3.02
N GLN A 370 18.12 -1.86 -2.00
CA GLN A 370 19.02 -1.93 -0.85
C GLN A 370 18.76 -3.18 -0.02
N MET A 371 17.49 -3.56 0.17
CA MET A 371 17.14 -4.80 0.88
C MET A 371 17.71 -6.03 0.18
N MET A 372 17.58 -6.09 -1.17
CA MET A 372 18.18 -7.16 -1.97
C MET A 372 19.71 -7.18 -1.90
N ALA A 373 20.35 -6.00 -1.81
CA ALA A 373 21.78 -5.90 -1.71
C ALA A 373 22.32 -6.39 -0.36
N VAL A 374 21.62 -6.08 0.74
CA VAL A 374 21.95 -6.57 2.09
C VAL A 374 21.78 -8.08 2.19
N ALA A 375 20.74 -8.63 1.57
CA ALA A 375 20.44 -10.06 1.60
C ALA A 375 21.43 -10.93 0.80
N GLY A 376 22.14 -10.35 -0.16
CA GLY A 376 23.02 -11.10 -1.06
C GLY A 376 22.26 -11.94 -2.08
N ARG A 377 23.02 -12.62 -2.97
CA ARG A 377 22.44 -13.33 -4.12
C ARG A 377 21.50 -14.47 -3.75
N ALA A 378 21.81 -15.21 -2.69
CA ALA A 378 21.03 -16.39 -2.26
C ALA A 378 19.61 -16.03 -1.78
N HIS A 379 19.37 -14.82 -1.25
CA HIS A 379 18.11 -14.44 -0.61
C HIS A 379 17.44 -13.21 -1.23
N MET A 380 17.76 -12.87 -2.49
CA MET A 380 17.21 -11.67 -3.15
C MET A 380 15.68 -11.71 -3.27
N GLY A 381 15.09 -12.88 -3.52
CA GLY A 381 13.65 -13.04 -3.60
C GLY A 381 12.96 -12.78 -2.28
N VAL A 382 13.42 -13.44 -1.23
CA VAL A 382 12.93 -13.24 0.15
C VAL A 382 13.09 -11.77 0.56
N ALA A 383 14.22 -11.13 0.23
CA ALA A 383 14.47 -9.74 0.55
C ALA A 383 13.52 -8.77 -0.17
N GLY A 384 13.26 -9.01 -1.46
CA GLY A 384 12.29 -8.25 -2.23
C GLY A 384 10.87 -8.40 -1.67
N ALA A 385 10.47 -9.63 -1.36
CA ALA A 385 9.20 -9.94 -0.73
C ALA A 385 9.08 -9.27 0.65
N LEU A 386 10.13 -9.33 1.47
CA LEU A 386 10.17 -8.73 2.79
C LEU A 386 10.03 -7.19 2.75
N SER A 387 10.67 -6.53 1.77
CA SER A 387 10.49 -5.09 1.52
C SER A 387 9.03 -4.75 1.20
N GLN A 388 8.37 -5.56 0.36
CA GLN A 388 6.96 -5.38 0.01
C GLN A 388 6.02 -5.66 1.19
N SER A 389 6.28 -6.75 1.94
CA SER A 389 5.49 -7.11 3.14
C SER A 389 5.58 -6.03 4.21
N SER A 390 6.79 -5.50 4.48
CA SER A 390 6.99 -4.41 5.44
C SER A 390 6.14 -3.19 5.07
N ARG A 391 6.11 -2.82 3.79
CA ARG A 391 5.28 -1.71 3.32
C ARG A 391 3.79 -1.99 3.44
N MET A 392 3.36 -3.22 3.15
CA MET A 392 1.95 -3.62 3.27
C MET A 392 1.48 -3.59 4.73
N ILE A 393 2.30 -4.10 5.65
CA ILE A 393 2.04 -4.00 7.10
C ILE A 393 1.92 -2.53 7.51
N GLY A 394 2.85 -1.70 7.08
CA GLY A 394 2.80 -0.25 7.33
C GLY A 394 1.52 0.40 6.81
N SER A 395 1.04 -0.01 5.63
CA SER A 395 -0.19 0.53 5.05
C SER A 395 -1.43 0.24 5.89
N MET A 396 -1.53 -0.95 6.46
CA MET A 396 -2.62 -1.34 7.35
C MET A 396 -2.65 -0.46 8.61
N PHE A 397 -1.49 -0.29 9.26
CA PHE A 397 -1.38 0.60 10.42
C PHE A 397 -1.67 2.06 10.05
N GLY A 398 -1.23 2.51 8.88
CA GLY A 398 -1.41 3.88 8.42
C GLY A 398 -2.89 4.26 8.33
N VAL A 399 -3.68 3.43 7.66
CA VAL A 399 -5.12 3.67 7.52
C VAL A 399 -5.82 3.64 8.89
N GLY A 400 -5.49 2.66 9.75
CA GLY A 400 -6.07 2.54 11.09
C GLY A 400 -5.76 3.74 11.99
N ILE A 401 -4.48 4.13 12.07
CA ILE A 401 -4.06 5.26 12.91
C ILE A 401 -4.69 6.57 12.40
N ALA A 402 -4.71 6.79 11.09
CA ALA A 402 -5.35 7.97 10.52
C ALA A 402 -6.85 8.01 10.84
N SER A 403 -7.55 6.87 10.75
CA SER A 403 -8.98 6.79 11.11
C SER A 403 -9.22 7.26 12.54
N VAL A 404 -8.43 6.77 13.48
CA VAL A 404 -8.54 7.16 14.89
C VAL A 404 -8.32 8.65 15.09
N LEU A 405 -7.26 9.21 14.51
CA LEU A 405 -6.97 10.63 14.62
C LEU A 405 -8.09 11.47 14.01
N VAL A 406 -8.48 11.17 12.77
CA VAL A 406 -9.54 11.92 12.09
C VAL A 406 -10.84 11.86 12.86
N ASN A 407 -11.26 10.67 13.29
CA ASN A 407 -12.50 10.50 14.05
C ASN A 407 -12.44 11.19 15.44
N ALA A 408 -11.29 11.18 16.13
CA ALA A 408 -11.14 11.83 17.41
C ALA A 408 -11.32 13.36 17.31
N PHE A 409 -10.62 14.00 16.37
CA PHE A 409 -10.73 15.44 16.13
C PHE A 409 -12.10 15.83 15.60
N TYR A 410 -12.66 15.03 14.69
CA TYR A 410 -14.00 15.21 14.16
C TYR A 410 -15.05 15.14 15.28
N ALA A 411 -15.04 14.08 16.08
CA ALA A 411 -15.97 13.91 17.20
C ALA A 411 -15.83 15.01 18.27
N GLN A 412 -14.62 15.50 18.51
CA GLN A 412 -14.40 16.64 19.41
C GLN A 412 -15.08 17.90 18.89
N GLN A 413 -14.94 18.20 17.60
CA GLN A 413 -15.54 19.36 16.97
C GLN A 413 -17.08 19.27 16.96
N ILE A 414 -17.62 18.08 16.63
CA ILE A 414 -19.07 17.85 16.65
C ILE A 414 -19.62 17.99 18.06
N ARG A 415 -18.97 17.42 19.07
CA ARG A 415 -19.41 17.60 20.49
C ARG A 415 -19.43 19.07 20.90
N SER A 416 -18.45 19.84 20.48
CA SER A 416 -18.42 21.29 20.72
C SER A 416 -19.58 22.00 20.03
N ALA A 417 -19.88 21.65 18.78
CA ALA A 417 -21.01 22.20 18.04
C ALA A 417 -22.35 21.81 18.67
N VAL A 418 -22.54 20.52 19.04
CA VAL A 418 -23.73 20.03 19.73
C VAL A 418 -23.97 20.81 21.03
N GLY A 419 -22.93 21.07 21.81
CA GLY A 419 -23.01 21.88 23.03
C GLY A 419 -23.35 23.35 22.74
N THR A 420 -22.77 23.93 21.72
CA THR A 420 -22.99 25.37 21.35
C THR A 420 -24.40 25.60 20.82
N PHE A 421 -24.92 24.67 20.00
CA PHE A 421 -26.28 24.77 19.42
C PHE A 421 -27.37 24.15 20.31
N GLY A 422 -27.00 23.56 21.47
CA GLY A 422 -27.96 22.95 22.41
C GLY A 422 -28.72 21.76 21.83
N ILE A 423 -28.11 20.98 20.93
CA ILE A 423 -28.73 19.86 20.24
C ILE A 423 -28.95 18.69 21.22
N GLN A 424 -30.19 18.23 21.34
CA GLN A 424 -30.57 17.10 22.19
C GLN A 424 -31.12 15.90 21.38
N ASP A 425 -31.36 16.08 20.10
CA ASP A 425 -31.89 15.05 19.21
C ASP A 425 -30.83 14.01 18.88
N GLU A 426 -31.06 12.76 19.33
CA GLU A 426 -30.12 11.63 19.15
C GLU A 426 -29.93 11.27 17.68
N ALA A 427 -30.97 11.41 16.83
CA ALA A 427 -30.86 11.08 15.42
C ALA A 427 -29.92 12.06 14.70
N LEU A 428 -30.04 13.37 15.01
CA LEU A 428 -29.17 14.40 14.49
C LEU A 428 -27.72 14.24 14.99
N ILE A 429 -27.53 13.93 16.28
CA ILE A 429 -26.20 13.69 16.85
C ILE A 429 -25.54 12.47 16.20
N THR A 430 -26.29 11.39 16.01
CA THR A 430 -25.81 10.17 15.36
C THR A 430 -25.39 10.44 13.91
N LEU A 431 -26.22 11.17 13.17
CA LEU A 431 -25.96 11.57 11.78
C LEU A 431 -24.70 12.44 11.68
N LEU A 432 -24.59 13.47 12.52
CA LEU A 432 -23.41 14.34 12.58
C LEU A 432 -22.14 13.63 13.06
N SER A 433 -22.25 12.56 13.83
CA SER A 433 -21.10 11.83 14.35
C SER A 433 -20.30 11.08 13.27
N SER A 434 -20.87 10.92 12.07
CA SER A 434 -20.20 10.30 10.93
C SER A 434 -19.71 11.33 9.93
N PRO A 435 -18.39 11.37 9.58
CA PRO A 435 -17.88 12.23 8.53
C PRO A 435 -18.53 12.01 7.15
N GLN A 436 -19.25 10.91 6.98
CA GLN A 436 -19.94 10.57 5.71
C GLN A 436 -21.08 11.52 5.38
N VAL A 437 -21.63 12.23 6.37
CA VAL A 437 -22.63 13.29 6.17
C VAL A 437 -22.14 14.37 5.21
N LEU A 438 -20.82 14.60 5.15
CA LEU A 438 -20.21 15.57 4.24
C LEU A 438 -20.13 15.09 2.78
N ILE A 439 -20.31 13.80 2.51
CA ILE A 439 -20.08 13.18 1.18
C ILE A 439 -21.35 12.57 0.62
N ARG A 440 -22.19 11.95 1.47
CA ARG A 440 -23.40 11.26 1.03
C ARG A 440 -24.56 12.24 0.86
N GLN A 441 -25.10 12.28 -0.33
CA GLN A 441 -26.23 13.17 -0.63
C GLN A 441 -27.47 12.84 0.23
N GLN A 442 -27.74 11.55 0.47
CA GLN A 442 -28.85 11.13 1.32
C GLN A 442 -28.71 11.61 2.77
N ASP A 443 -27.49 11.54 3.32
CA ASP A 443 -27.20 11.99 4.70
C ASP A 443 -27.28 13.53 4.77
N GLN A 444 -26.91 14.24 3.71
CA GLN A 444 -27.07 15.70 3.62
C GLN A 444 -28.53 16.11 3.55
N GLU A 445 -29.34 15.41 2.75
CA GLU A 445 -30.78 15.63 2.67
C GLU A 445 -31.48 15.39 4.02
N LEU A 446 -31.09 14.30 4.71
CA LEU A 446 -31.59 14.00 6.05
C LEU A 446 -31.16 15.06 7.07
N LEU A 447 -29.91 15.52 7.00
CA LEU A 447 -29.43 16.61 7.85
C LEU A 447 -30.24 17.88 7.62
N HIS A 448 -30.53 18.25 6.39
CA HIS A 448 -31.35 19.40 6.05
C HIS A 448 -32.78 19.26 6.62
N GLN A 449 -33.40 18.09 6.52
CA GLN A 449 -34.74 17.86 7.07
C GLN A 449 -34.75 17.96 8.60
N LEU A 450 -33.84 17.31 9.28
CA LEU A 450 -33.75 17.30 10.75
C LEU A 450 -33.43 18.70 11.30
N SER A 451 -32.45 19.39 10.72
CA SER A 451 -32.06 20.73 11.16
C SER A 451 -33.18 21.75 10.94
N HIS A 452 -33.90 21.66 9.79
CA HIS A 452 -35.04 22.52 9.53
C HIS A 452 -36.20 22.30 10.55
N THR A 453 -36.47 21.03 10.89
CA THR A 453 -37.48 20.66 11.89
C THR A 453 -37.17 21.19 13.29
N LEU A 454 -35.88 21.26 13.60
CA LEU A 454 -35.36 21.71 14.90
C LEU A 454 -35.06 23.24 14.93
N GLY A 455 -35.24 23.94 13.81
CA GLY A 455 -34.94 25.38 13.70
C GLY A 455 -33.46 25.71 13.81
N LEU A 456 -32.57 24.75 13.44
CA LEU A 456 -31.11 24.90 13.50
C LEU A 456 -30.55 25.36 12.14
N ASP A 457 -29.45 26.12 12.19
CA ASP A 457 -28.73 26.54 10.99
C ASP A 457 -27.91 25.34 10.44
N THR A 458 -28.40 24.77 9.35
CA THR A 458 -27.78 23.63 8.66
C THR A 458 -26.38 23.96 8.16
N GLU A 459 -26.17 25.19 7.65
CA GLU A 459 -24.85 25.58 7.11
C GLU A 459 -23.81 25.68 8.23
N ALA A 460 -24.19 26.22 9.39
CA ALA A 460 -23.31 26.25 10.56
C ALA A 460 -22.91 24.85 11.05
N LEU A 461 -23.85 23.88 11.02
CA LEU A 461 -23.57 22.49 11.35
C LEU A 461 -22.63 21.84 10.32
N MET A 462 -22.88 22.08 9.04
CA MET A 462 -22.00 21.60 7.96
C MET A 462 -20.60 22.20 8.04
N GLN A 463 -20.47 23.48 8.37
CA GLN A 463 -19.17 24.12 8.58
C GLN A 463 -18.44 23.52 9.78
N ALA A 464 -19.13 23.28 10.90
CA ALA A 464 -18.52 22.60 12.05
C ALA A 464 -18.00 21.21 11.68
N ALA A 465 -18.76 20.44 10.92
CA ALA A 465 -18.35 19.13 10.43
C ALA A 465 -17.14 19.22 9.48
N ARG A 466 -17.15 20.17 8.53
CA ARG A 466 -16.00 20.42 7.63
C ARG A 466 -14.74 20.79 8.40
N HIS A 467 -14.84 21.70 9.36
CA HIS A 467 -13.69 22.08 10.23
C HIS A 467 -13.16 20.91 11.04
N GLY A 468 -14.04 20.06 11.60
CA GLY A 468 -13.65 18.86 12.32
C GLY A 468 -12.86 17.90 11.43
N LEU A 469 -13.30 17.72 10.19
CA LEU A 469 -12.63 16.86 9.22
C LEU A 469 -11.29 17.45 8.75
N VAL A 470 -11.19 18.76 8.53
CA VAL A 470 -9.92 19.46 8.23
C VAL A 470 -8.93 19.24 9.37
N ASN A 471 -9.32 19.53 10.60
CA ASN A 471 -8.43 19.40 11.77
C ASN A 471 -7.94 17.96 11.95
N GLY A 472 -8.83 16.98 11.76
CA GLY A 472 -8.48 15.55 11.87
C GLY A 472 -7.51 15.11 10.76
N THR A 473 -7.75 15.52 9.52
CA THR A 473 -6.86 15.18 8.40
C THR A 473 -5.51 15.90 8.49
N HIS A 474 -5.48 17.16 8.95
CA HIS A 474 -4.24 17.87 9.21
C HIS A 474 -3.43 17.23 10.34
N ALA A 475 -4.08 16.74 11.40
CA ALA A 475 -3.41 15.97 12.46
C ALA A 475 -2.78 14.69 11.90
N ALA A 476 -3.47 13.98 11.00
CA ALA A 476 -2.93 12.81 10.33
C ALA A 476 -1.72 13.15 9.44
N PHE A 477 -1.77 14.26 8.67
CA PHE A 477 -0.64 14.71 7.87
C PHE A 477 0.54 15.21 8.72
N LEU A 478 0.28 15.81 9.86
CA LEU A 478 1.32 16.17 10.82
C LEU A 478 2.02 14.93 11.38
N LEU A 479 1.27 13.88 11.69
CA LEU A 479 1.85 12.60 12.08
C LEU A 479 2.72 12.02 10.95
N CYS A 480 2.27 12.10 9.69
CA CYS A 480 3.08 11.71 8.53
C CYS A 480 4.40 12.51 8.46
N ALA A 481 4.35 13.80 8.74
CA ALA A 481 5.54 14.65 8.79
C ALA A 481 6.52 14.22 9.90
N VAL A 482 6.02 13.93 11.10
CA VAL A 482 6.83 13.39 12.21
C VAL A 482 7.47 12.06 11.82
N ILE A 483 6.70 11.15 11.22
CA ILE A 483 7.19 9.85 10.76
C ILE A 483 8.27 10.02 9.68
N ALA A 484 8.07 10.92 8.72
CA ALA A 484 9.07 11.23 7.70
C ALA A 484 10.35 11.80 8.33
N GLY A 485 10.24 12.68 9.33
CA GLY A 485 11.37 13.19 10.10
C GLY A 485 12.17 12.10 10.82
N LEU A 486 11.48 11.17 11.50
CA LEU A 486 12.11 9.99 12.12
C LEU A 486 12.76 9.09 11.06
N SER A 487 12.11 8.92 9.91
CA SER A 487 12.63 8.11 8.81
C SER A 487 13.92 8.71 8.22
N ILE A 488 14.10 10.03 8.21
CA ILE A 488 15.37 10.68 7.82
C ILE A 488 16.49 10.23 8.76
N LEU A 489 16.27 10.25 10.08
CA LEU A 489 17.27 9.84 11.07
C LEU A 489 17.69 8.38 10.91
N ILE A 490 16.76 7.52 10.53
CA ILE A 490 17.04 6.10 10.25
C ILE A 490 17.80 5.95 8.94
N SER A 491 17.39 6.68 7.88
CA SER A 491 17.97 6.55 6.54
C SER A 491 19.41 7.06 6.47
N VAL A 492 19.77 8.09 7.23
CA VAL A 492 21.17 8.58 7.33
C VAL A 492 22.10 7.53 7.97
N ARG A 493 21.54 6.61 8.78
CA ARG A 493 22.29 5.54 9.46
C ARG A 493 22.24 4.20 8.70
N LEU A 494 21.78 4.21 7.44
CA LEU A 494 21.84 3.01 6.61
C LEU A 494 23.28 2.66 6.23
N PRO A 495 23.58 1.36 6.02
CA PRO A 495 24.88 0.94 5.52
C PRO A 495 25.11 1.50 4.11
N HIS A 496 26.37 1.76 3.77
CA HIS A 496 26.75 2.26 2.45
C HIS A 496 26.43 1.23 1.38
N TYR A 497 25.63 1.65 0.42
CA TYR A 497 25.29 0.85 -0.75
C TYR A 497 25.80 1.54 -2.02
N THR A 498 26.72 0.90 -2.74
CA THR A 498 27.23 1.37 -4.03
C THR A 498 26.74 0.46 -5.15
N VAL A 499 26.13 1.05 -6.18
CA VAL A 499 25.84 0.35 -7.43
C VAL A 499 27.15 0.29 -8.23
N ARG A 500 27.98 -0.74 -7.98
CA ARG A 500 29.21 -0.95 -8.77
C ARG A 500 28.85 -1.53 -10.14
N SER A 501 29.45 -1.00 -11.19
CA SER A 501 29.40 -1.63 -12.51
C SER A 501 30.22 -2.93 -12.50
N PRO A 502 29.92 -3.91 -13.36
CA PRO A 502 30.73 -5.14 -13.48
C PRO A 502 32.20 -4.85 -13.80
N ARG A 503 32.51 -3.74 -14.48
CA ARG A 503 33.87 -3.31 -14.78
C ARG A 503 34.66 -2.89 -13.55
N GLU A 504 34.01 -2.26 -12.56
CA GLU A 504 34.65 -1.89 -11.29
C GLU A 504 34.75 -3.10 -10.33
N ALA A 505 33.84 -4.07 -10.44
CA ALA A 505 33.91 -5.31 -9.68
C ALA A 505 35.04 -6.24 -10.16
N ALA A 506 35.36 -6.23 -11.45
CA ALA A 506 36.46 -7.00 -12.03
C ALA A 506 37.86 -6.43 -11.73
N GLN A 507 37.94 -5.20 -11.23
CA GLN A 507 39.21 -4.54 -10.87
C GLN A 507 39.60 -4.72 -9.39
N VAL A 508 38.80 -5.41 -8.59
CA VAL A 508 39.20 -5.75 -7.22
C VAL A 508 40.12 -6.97 -7.30
N PRO A 509 41.39 -6.88 -6.87
CA PRO A 509 42.28 -8.05 -6.80
C PRO A 509 41.62 -9.14 -5.94
N HIS A 510 41.55 -10.36 -6.46
CA HIS A 510 41.16 -11.51 -5.64
C HIS A 510 42.06 -11.55 -4.38
N PRO A 511 41.50 -11.77 -3.19
CA PRO A 511 42.32 -12.04 -2.03
C PRO A 511 43.23 -13.23 -2.38
N PRO A 512 44.51 -13.22 -1.95
CA PRO A 512 45.41 -14.32 -2.23
C PRO A 512 44.82 -15.63 -1.70
N GLU A 513 44.86 -16.68 -2.53
CA GLU A 513 44.43 -18.01 -2.13
C GLU A 513 45.20 -18.39 -0.85
N PRO A 514 44.55 -18.99 0.16
CA PRO A 514 45.27 -19.49 1.32
C PRO A 514 46.28 -20.52 0.86
N PRO A 515 47.51 -20.54 1.44
CA PRO A 515 48.52 -21.48 1.07
C PRO A 515 48.01 -22.91 1.30
N ASN A 516 48.07 -23.74 0.24
CA ASN A 516 47.79 -25.17 0.33
C ASN A 516 48.55 -25.79 1.50
N GLN A 517 47.84 -26.23 2.53
CA GLN A 517 48.33 -27.15 3.53
C GLN A 517 47.85 -28.56 3.22
#